data_cdb47861bda6cf77654ef125d8f7c7d8
#
_entry.id   cdb47861bda6cf77654ef125d8f7c7d8
#
_cell.length_a   1.000
_cell.length_b   1.000
_cell.length_c   1.000
_cell.angle_alpha   90.00
_cell.angle_beta   90.00
_cell.angle_gamma   90.00
#
_symmetry.space_group_name_H-M   'P 1'
#
loop_
_entity.id
_entity.type
_entity.pdbx_description
1 polymer ?
#
loop_
_entity_poly.entity_id
_entity_poly.type
_entity_poly.pdbx_seq_one_letter_code
_entity_poly.pdbx_strand_id
1 'polypeptide(L)'
;LNENFEINELKNKKYFIINPGCSAKNFIKRWPSKNFAKVCTFLLNQNILPVVIGAGKDKKIINEIQAIESRVLNLYDKSPIEVIYNLALNAKGALSNDTGPAHLIAATNCKLHLVLSSFSNTKSVIPQSNNVTFTQSKLINEITSDSIIKKIKLFL
;
A
#
# COMPACT_ATOMS: atom_id res chain seq x y z
N LEU A 1 -11.38 -18.30 12.34
CA LEU A 1 -10.57 -18.48 13.56
C LEU A 1 -9.09 -18.06 13.36
N ASN A 2 -8.56 -18.19 12.13
CA ASN A 2 -7.16 -17.80 11.83
C ASN A 2 -7.00 -16.30 11.48
N GLU A 3 -8.04 -15.63 11.01
CA GLU A 3 -8.00 -14.21 10.62
C GLU A 3 -7.70 -13.27 11.79
N ASN A 4 -8.14 -13.61 12.98
CA ASN A 4 -7.87 -12.82 14.18
C ASN A 4 -6.45 -12.99 14.73
N PHE A 5 -5.76 -14.07 14.38
CA PHE A 5 -4.42 -14.35 14.90
C PHE A 5 -3.37 -13.42 14.28
N GLU A 6 -3.36 -13.30 12.97
CA GLU A 6 -2.38 -12.46 12.24
C GLU A 6 -2.53 -10.97 12.60
N ILE A 7 -3.76 -10.51 12.81
CA ILE A 7 -4.02 -9.10 13.22
C ILE A 7 -3.63 -8.89 14.68
N ASN A 8 -3.87 -9.85 15.54
CA ASN A 8 -3.47 -9.78 16.94
C ASN A 8 -1.94 -9.70 17.11
N GLU A 9 -1.18 -10.34 16.23
CA GLU A 9 0.28 -10.22 16.21
C GLU A 9 0.78 -8.79 15.92
N LEU A 10 -0.06 -7.95 15.27
CA LEU A 10 0.29 -6.58 14.93
C LEU A 10 0.09 -5.58 16.07
N LYS A 11 -0.60 -5.95 17.16
CA LYS A 11 -0.94 -5.03 18.25
C LYS A 11 0.26 -4.31 18.88
N ASN A 12 1.41 -4.99 18.91
CA ASN A 12 2.65 -4.47 19.50
C ASN A 12 3.75 -4.19 18.47
N LYS A 13 3.42 -4.23 17.17
CA LYS A 13 4.38 -4.02 16.08
C LYS A 13 4.08 -2.71 15.38
N LYS A 14 5.15 -2.03 14.96
CA LYS A 14 5.04 -0.94 13.99
C LYS A 14 4.87 -1.55 12.62
N TYR A 15 3.85 -1.15 11.90
CA TYR A 15 3.60 -1.67 10.56
C TYR A 15 3.10 -0.58 9.60
N PHE A 16 3.23 -0.88 8.32
CA PHE A 16 2.90 0.01 7.22
C PHE A 16 2.11 -0.79 6.16
N ILE A 17 1.01 -0.23 5.68
CA ILE A 17 0.15 -0.90 4.71
C ILE A 17 0.68 -0.69 3.29
N ILE A 18 0.81 -1.77 2.55
CA ILE A 18 1.16 -1.78 1.13
C ILE A 18 -0.05 -2.32 0.35
N ASN A 19 -0.63 -1.47 -0.49
CA ASN A 19 -1.77 -1.84 -1.33
C ASN A 19 -1.39 -1.75 -2.82
N PRO A 20 -0.81 -2.82 -3.38
CA PRO A 20 -0.29 -2.80 -4.74
C PRO A 20 -1.34 -3.07 -5.81
N GLY A 21 -2.57 -3.37 -5.42
CA GLY A 21 -3.66 -3.66 -6.34
C GLY A 21 -4.02 -2.46 -7.20
N CYS A 22 -4.70 -2.75 -8.31
CA CYS A 22 -5.24 -1.74 -9.21
C CYS A 22 -6.45 -2.33 -9.92
N SER A 23 -7.41 -1.48 -10.29
CA SER A 23 -8.57 -1.95 -11.07
C SER A 23 -8.09 -2.63 -12.36
N ALA A 24 -8.72 -3.75 -12.68
CA ALA A 24 -8.21 -4.81 -13.54
C ALA A 24 -7.89 -4.45 -15.00
N LYS A 25 -8.33 -3.32 -15.51
CA LYS A 25 -8.25 -3.03 -16.94
C LYS A 25 -7.06 -2.16 -17.35
N ASN A 26 -6.28 -1.62 -16.40
CA ASN A 26 -5.25 -0.64 -16.71
C ASN A 26 -3.89 -0.99 -16.08
N PHE A 27 -3.09 -1.78 -16.78
CA PHE A 27 -1.68 -2.01 -16.44
C PHE A 27 -0.88 -0.70 -16.30
N ILE A 28 -1.30 0.35 -17.00
CA ILE A 28 -0.68 1.68 -16.95
C ILE A 28 -0.85 2.40 -15.61
N LYS A 29 -1.74 1.92 -14.74
CA LYS A 29 -1.96 2.46 -13.38
C LYS A 29 -1.26 1.64 -12.30
N ARG A 30 -0.50 0.61 -12.68
CA ARG A 30 0.18 -0.29 -11.74
C ARG A 30 1.65 0.08 -11.61
N TRP A 31 2.01 0.49 -10.43
CA TRP A 31 3.41 0.66 -10.10
C TRP A 31 4.09 -0.72 -10.01
N PRO A 32 5.30 -0.89 -10.58
CA PRO A 32 5.94 -2.21 -10.66
C PRO A 32 6.15 -2.89 -9.31
N SER A 33 5.95 -4.20 -9.25
CA SER A 33 6.14 -5.02 -8.05
C SER A 33 7.52 -4.87 -7.43
N LYS A 34 8.57 -4.79 -8.25
CA LYS A 34 9.95 -4.58 -7.79
C LYS A 34 10.12 -3.29 -6.98
N ASN A 35 9.38 -2.25 -7.34
CA ASN A 35 9.44 -0.96 -6.65
C ASN A 35 8.72 -1.03 -5.29
N PHE A 36 7.56 -1.68 -5.23
CA PHE A 36 6.90 -1.99 -3.96
C PHE A 36 7.81 -2.82 -3.04
N ALA A 37 8.46 -3.85 -3.59
CA ALA A 37 9.37 -4.70 -2.83
C ALA A 37 10.56 -3.91 -2.24
N LYS A 38 11.12 -2.97 -2.99
CA LYS A 38 12.19 -2.08 -2.47
C LYS A 38 11.70 -1.20 -1.32
N VAL A 39 10.47 -0.70 -1.40
CA VAL A 39 9.86 0.04 -0.29
C VAL A 39 9.69 -0.87 0.92
N CYS A 40 9.23 -2.10 0.72
CA CYS A 40 9.11 -3.09 1.81
C CYS A 40 10.46 -3.36 2.49
N THR A 41 11.52 -3.55 1.72
CA THR A 41 12.87 -3.75 2.26
C THR A 41 13.33 -2.54 3.08
N PHE A 42 13.08 -1.33 2.58
CA PHE A 42 13.38 -0.10 3.31
C PHE A 42 12.63 -0.07 4.66
N LEU A 43 11.34 -0.36 4.67
CA LEU A 43 10.51 -0.37 5.89
C LEU A 43 11.04 -1.38 6.91
N LEU A 44 11.39 -2.58 6.47
CA LEU A 44 11.96 -3.61 7.32
C LEU A 44 13.28 -3.17 7.95
N ASN A 45 14.11 -2.44 7.22
CA ASN A 45 15.35 -1.87 7.74
C ASN A 45 15.11 -0.75 8.79
N GLN A 46 13.89 -0.21 8.83
CA GLN A 46 13.44 0.74 9.86
C GLN A 46 12.67 0.04 11.01
N ASN A 47 12.69 -1.28 11.07
CA ASN A 47 11.90 -2.09 12.01
C ASN A 47 10.38 -1.87 11.90
N ILE A 48 9.91 -1.63 10.68
CA ILE A 48 8.50 -1.46 10.36
C ILE A 48 8.08 -2.61 9.45
N LEU A 49 7.07 -3.38 9.87
CA LEU A 49 6.59 -4.52 9.11
C LEU A 49 5.70 -4.08 7.95
N PRO A 50 6.05 -4.40 6.69
CA PRO A 50 5.14 -4.19 5.57
C PRO A 50 4.01 -5.20 5.61
N VAL A 51 2.77 -4.72 5.62
CA VAL A 51 1.55 -5.53 5.55
C VAL A 51 0.94 -5.34 4.16
N VAL A 52 1.02 -6.36 3.33
CA VAL A 52 0.55 -6.33 1.95
C VAL A 52 -0.89 -6.81 1.89
N ILE A 53 -1.78 -5.94 1.45
CA ILE A 53 -3.22 -6.24 1.31
C ILE A 53 -3.61 -6.38 -0.15
N GLY A 54 -4.67 -7.12 -0.41
CA GLY A 54 -5.23 -7.29 -1.74
C GLY A 54 -6.14 -8.49 -1.84
N ALA A 55 -6.85 -8.60 -2.95
CA ALA A 55 -7.79 -9.66 -3.22
C ALA A 55 -7.89 -9.97 -4.72
N GLY A 56 -8.43 -11.13 -5.06
CA GLY A 56 -8.77 -11.51 -6.43
C GLY A 56 -7.59 -11.39 -7.40
N LYS A 57 -7.65 -10.42 -8.30
CA LYS A 57 -6.67 -10.22 -9.38
C LYS A 57 -5.30 -9.70 -8.89
N ASP A 58 -5.18 -9.33 -7.63
CA ASP A 58 -3.94 -8.81 -7.05
C ASP A 58 -2.93 -9.92 -6.72
N LYS A 59 -3.32 -11.19 -6.83
CA LYS A 59 -2.49 -12.35 -6.47
C LYS A 59 -1.10 -12.32 -7.11
N LYS A 60 -1.05 -12.02 -8.40
CA LYS A 60 0.21 -12.02 -9.15
C LYS A 60 1.19 -11.00 -8.60
N ILE A 61 0.77 -9.75 -8.46
CA ILE A 61 1.66 -8.68 -7.98
C ILE A 61 2.09 -8.92 -6.53
N ILE A 62 1.20 -9.42 -5.68
CA ILE A 62 1.53 -9.73 -4.29
C ILE A 62 2.54 -10.87 -4.21
N ASN A 63 2.38 -11.93 -5.00
CA ASN A 63 3.35 -13.03 -5.07
C ASN A 63 4.72 -12.55 -5.57
N GLU A 64 4.75 -11.65 -6.55
CA GLU A 64 6.00 -11.05 -7.05
C GLU A 64 6.70 -10.24 -5.96
N ILE A 65 5.97 -9.44 -5.19
CA ILE A 65 6.52 -8.68 -4.07
C ILE A 65 7.11 -9.64 -3.02
N GLN A 66 6.35 -10.67 -2.64
CA GLN A 66 6.78 -11.64 -1.64
C GLN A 66 7.97 -12.48 -2.11
N ALA A 67 8.09 -12.75 -3.40
CA ALA A 67 9.24 -13.45 -3.97
C ALA A 67 10.54 -12.63 -3.85
N ILE A 68 10.46 -11.30 -3.94
CA ILE A 68 11.61 -10.40 -3.80
C ILE A 68 11.91 -10.11 -2.33
N GLU A 69 10.86 -9.86 -1.52
CA GLU A 69 10.98 -9.58 -0.09
C GLU A 69 10.05 -10.50 0.71
N SER A 70 10.58 -11.66 1.09
CA SER A 70 9.80 -12.72 1.72
C SER A 70 9.32 -12.41 3.14
N ARG A 71 9.88 -11.37 3.77
CA ARG A 71 9.57 -10.99 5.17
C ARG A 71 8.31 -10.13 5.31
N VAL A 72 7.63 -9.81 4.21
CA VAL A 72 6.36 -9.09 4.27
C VAL A 72 5.26 -9.96 4.90
N LEU A 73 4.33 -9.33 5.61
CA LEU A 73 3.10 -10.01 6.01
C LEU A 73 2.10 -9.96 4.85
N ASN A 74 1.82 -11.11 4.28
CA ASN A 74 0.92 -11.24 3.12
C ASN A 74 -0.51 -11.53 3.59
N LEU A 75 -1.39 -10.55 3.43
CA LEU A 75 -2.82 -10.67 3.74
C LEU A 75 -3.69 -10.78 2.47
N TYR A 76 -3.15 -11.37 1.39
CA TYR A 76 -3.95 -11.63 0.19
C TYR A 76 -5.17 -12.48 0.54
N ASP A 77 -6.36 -12.04 0.07
CA ASP A 77 -7.68 -12.63 0.38
C ASP A 77 -8.01 -12.75 1.89
N LYS A 78 -7.25 -12.09 2.74
CA LYS A 78 -7.46 -12.04 4.19
C LYS A 78 -7.71 -10.62 4.70
N SER A 79 -7.93 -9.67 3.80
CA SER A 79 -8.12 -8.26 4.13
C SER A 79 -9.45 -7.72 3.57
N PRO A 80 -10.59 -8.20 4.07
CA PRO A 80 -11.87 -7.57 3.76
C PRO A 80 -11.94 -6.15 4.31
N ILE A 81 -13.00 -5.41 3.97
CA ILE A 81 -13.15 -3.99 4.30
C ILE A 81 -12.92 -3.71 5.79
N GLU A 82 -13.48 -4.54 6.67
CA GLU A 82 -13.37 -4.39 8.13
C GLU A 82 -11.93 -4.54 8.60
N VAL A 83 -11.20 -5.47 8.02
CA VAL A 83 -9.78 -5.71 8.33
C VAL A 83 -8.94 -4.53 7.86
N ILE A 84 -9.15 -4.05 6.64
CA ILE A 84 -8.42 -2.88 6.11
C ILE A 84 -8.65 -1.66 7.00
N TYR A 85 -9.90 -1.41 7.40
CA TYR A 85 -10.24 -0.31 8.29
C TYR A 85 -9.48 -0.40 9.62
N ASN A 86 -9.53 -1.56 10.26
CA ASN A 86 -8.87 -1.79 11.54
C ASN A 86 -7.34 -1.68 11.44
N LEU A 87 -6.74 -2.19 10.36
CA LEU A 87 -5.32 -2.03 10.10
C LEU A 87 -4.94 -0.55 9.97
N ALA A 88 -5.73 0.22 9.22
CA ALA A 88 -5.44 1.62 8.95
C ALA A 88 -5.50 2.50 10.20
N LEU A 89 -6.32 2.15 11.19
CA LEU A 89 -6.41 2.91 12.45
C LEU A 89 -5.08 2.98 13.21
N ASN A 90 -4.22 1.97 13.09
CA ASN A 90 -2.99 1.86 13.89
C ASN A 90 -1.72 1.78 13.04
N ALA A 91 -1.83 1.80 11.72
CA ALA A 91 -0.68 1.78 10.83
C ALA A 91 0.13 3.08 10.91
N LYS A 92 1.44 2.99 10.71
CA LYS A 92 2.31 4.17 10.57
C LYS A 92 2.03 4.98 9.31
N GLY A 93 1.49 4.33 8.31
CA GLY A 93 1.09 4.91 7.05
C GLY A 93 0.71 3.84 6.05
N ALA A 94 0.43 4.26 4.84
CA ALA A 94 0.09 3.38 3.73
C ALA A 94 0.63 3.91 2.40
N LEU A 95 0.93 2.99 1.50
CA LEU A 95 1.31 3.26 0.12
C LEU A 95 0.36 2.51 -0.79
N SER A 96 -0.21 3.17 -1.77
CA SER A 96 -1.24 2.58 -2.63
C SER A 96 -1.16 3.09 -4.06
N ASN A 97 -1.51 2.24 -5.00
CA ASN A 97 -1.98 2.67 -6.32
C ASN A 97 -3.40 3.28 -6.19
N ASP A 98 -3.93 3.78 -7.31
CA ASP A 98 -5.31 4.22 -7.43
C ASP A 98 -6.28 3.03 -7.32
N THR A 99 -6.86 2.84 -6.13
CA THR A 99 -7.78 1.73 -5.82
C THR A 99 -8.88 2.14 -4.84
N GLY A 100 -9.95 1.34 -4.79
CA GLY A 100 -11.02 1.50 -3.79
C GLY A 100 -10.52 1.48 -2.34
N PRO A 101 -9.69 0.51 -1.93
CA PRO A 101 -9.14 0.49 -0.56
C PRO A 101 -8.41 1.75 -0.12
N ALA A 102 -7.81 2.52 -1.05
CA ALA A 102 -7.15 3.77 -0.73
C ALA A 102 -8.11 4.79 -0.09
N HIS A 103 -9.35 4.88 -0.59
CA HIS A 103 -10.36 5.76 -0.01
C HIS A 103 -10.74 5.35 1.41
N LEU A 104 -10.85 4.06 1.66
CA LEU A 104 -11.14 3.52 3.00
C LEU A 104 -10.01 3.83 3.98
N ILE A 105 -8.77 3.63 3.57
CA ILE A 105 -7.59 3.94 4.39
C ILE A 105 -7.55 5.44 4.73
N ALA A 106 -7.77 6.30 3.74
CA ALA A 106 -7.79 7.75 3.95
C ALA A 106 -8.87 8.18 4.94
N ALA A 107 -10.02 7.50 4.97
CA ALA A 107 -11.12 7.82 5.88
C ALA A 107 -10.78 7.57 7.36
N THR A 108 -9.74 6.79 7.66
CA THR A 108 -9.27 6.53 9.03
C THR A 108 -8.28 7.56 9.56
N ASN A 109 -7.97 8.61 8.81
CA ASN A 109 -6.86 9.55 9.08
C ASN A 109 -5.46 8.91 9.01
N CYS A 110 -5.32 7.69 8.51
CA CYS A 110 -4.03 7.08 8.23
C CYS A 110 -3.29 7.91 7.18
N LYS A 111 -2.03 8.17 7.40
CA LYS A 111 -1.19 8.85 6.42
C LYS A 111 -1.04 7.97 5.18
N LEU A 112 -1.49 8.46 4.04
CA LEU A 112 -1.54 7.71 2.79
C LEU A 112 -0.77 8.43 1.71
N HIS A 113 0.13 7.71 1.03
CA HIS A 113 0.78 8.19 -0.18
C HIS A 113 0.28 7.39 -1.39
N LEU A 114 -0.20 8.09 -2.42
CA LEU A 114 -0.67 7.49 -3.66
C LEU A 114 0.39 7.59 -4.75
N VAL A 115 0.54 6.53 -5.52
CA VAL A 115 1.38 6.49 -6.73
C VAL A 115 0.45 6.49 -7.94
N LEU A 116 0.50 7.54 -8.74
CA LEU A 116 -0.47 7.80 -9.80
C LEU A 116 0.21 8.00 -11.16
N SER A 117 -0.43 7.51 -12.23
CA SER A 117 -0.11 7.92 -13.60
C SER A 117 -0.87 9.19 -13.97
N SER A 118 -0.47 9.87 -15.05
CA SER A 118 -1.19 11.04 -15.58
C SER A 118 -2.57 10.69 -16.14
N PHE A 119 -2.85 9.41 -16.35
CA PHE A 119 -4.17 8.90 -16.74
C PHE A 119 -5.17 8.88 -15.58
N SER A 120 -4.71 9.07 -14.34
CA SER A 120 -5.59 9.20 -13.19
C SER A 120 -6.14 10.62 -13.09
N ASN A 121 -7.47 10.74 -12.92
CA ASN A 121 -8.09 12.03 -12.62
C ASN A 121 -7.93 12.30 -11.12
N THR A 122 -7.03 13.22 -10.77
CA THR A 122 -6.71 13.53 -9.37
C THR A 122 -7.91 14.01 -8.57
N LYS A 123 -8.89 14.66 -9.20
CA LYS A 123 -10.11 15.12 -8.51
C LYS A 123 -11.00 13.98 -8.04
N SER A 124 -11.01 12.84 -8.77
CA SER A 124 -11.86 11.70 -8.48
C SER A 124 -11.15 10.58 -7.73
N VAL A 125 -9.81 10.45 -7.88
CA VAL A 125 -9.04 9.35 -7.28
C VAL A 125 -8.34 9.72 -5.98
N ILE A 126 -8.08 11.02 -5.74
CA ILE A 126 -7.46 11.45 -4.48
C ILE A 126 -8.56 11.64 -3.43
N PRO A 127 -8.53 10.87 -2.34
CA PRO A 127 -9.44 11.08 -1.22
C PRO A 127 -9.33 12.50 -0.65
N GLN A 128 -10.47 13.09 -0.33
CA GLN A 128 -10.57 14.43 0.28
C GLN A 128 -10.15 14.36 1.76
N SER A 129 -8.84 14.36 2.01
CA SER A 129 -8.29 14.27 3.36
C SER A 129 -6.93 14.98 3.45
N ASN A 130 -6.67 15.60 4.59
CA ASN A 130 -5.41 16.31 4.86
C ASN A 130 -4.21 15.37 5.03
N ASN A 131 -4.44 14.08 5.20
CA ASN A 131 -3.39 13.07 5.43
C ASN A 131 -3.01 12.32 4.14
N VAL A 132 -3.52 12.74 2.99
CA VAL A 132 -3.23 12.11 1.70
C VAL A 132 -2.26 12.97 0.91
N THR A 133 -1.18 12.34 0.47
CA THR A 133 -0.22 12.90 -0.48
C THR A 133 -0.14 12.02 -1.71
N PHE A 134 0.43 12.51 -2.80
CA PHE A 134 0.59 11.69 -4.01
C PHE A 134 1.84 12.07 -4.79
N THR A 135 2.32 11.12 -5.59
CA THR A 135 3.32 11.32 -6.63
C THR A 135 2.70 10.89 -7.96
N GLN A 136 2.77 11.74 -8.95
CA GLN A 136 2.20 11.49 -10.28
C GLN A 136 3.25 11.68 -11.36
N SER A 137 3.28 10.76 -12.33
CA SER A 137 4.12 10.89 -13.52
C SER A 137 3.33 10.47 -14.75
N LYS A 138 3.76 10.93 -15.93
CA LYS A 138 3.16 10.55 -17.21
C LYS A 138 3.10 9.04 -17.38
N LEU A 139 4.19 8.35 -17.02
CA LEU A 139 4.26 6.89 -16.96
C LEU A 139 4.56 6.49 -15.51
N ILE A 140 3.72 5.67 -14.93
CA ILE A 140 3.84 5.27 -13.52
C ILE A 140 5.17 4.55 -13.22
N ASN A 141 5.70 3.81 -14.19
CA ASN A 141 6.98 3.11 -14.05
C ASN A 141 8.21 4.03 -14.03
N GLU A 142 8.06 5.32 -14.38
CA GLU A 142 9.11 6.33 -14.24
C GLU A 142 9.26 6.81 -12.79
N ILE A 143 8.25 6.59 -11.95
CA ILE A 143 8.33 6.91 -10.53
C ILE A 143 9.28 5.90 -9.85
N THR A 144 10.37 6.39 -9.30
CA THR A 144 11.37 5.55 -8.66
C THR A 144 10.98 5.17 -7.23
N SER A 145 11.42 4.01 -6.77
CA SER A 145 11.25 3.61 -5.37
C SER A 145 11.92 4.59 -4.41
N ASP A 146 13.09 5.14 -4.77
CA ASP A 146 13.80 6.12 -3.94
C ASP A 146 13.01 7.41 -3.74
N SER A 147 12.33 7.90 -4.78
CA SER A 147 11.47 9.10 -4.67
C SER A 147 10.29 8.87 -3.74
N ILE A 148 9.70 7.67 -3.77
CA ILE A 148 8.60 7.28 -2.89
C ILE A 148 9.09 7.10 -1.44
N ILE A 149 10.23 6.47 -1.24
CA ILE A 149 10.85 6.31 0.09
C ILE A 149 11.06 7.68 0.75
N LYS A 150 11.54 8.69 0.02
CA LYS A 150 11.68 10.05 0.54
C LYS A 150 10.35 10.64 1.02
N LYS A 151 9.25 10.34 0.34
CA LYS A 151 7.92 10.81 0.71
C LYS A 151 7.38 10.11 1.95
N ILE A 152 7.45 8.79 2.00
CA ILE A 152 6.91 8.02 3.12
C ILE A 152 7.77 8.14 4.39
N LYS A 153 9.03 8.48 4.30
CA LYS A 153 9.87 8.82 5.48
C LYS A 153 9.24 9.87 6.36
N LEU A 154 8.48 10.80 5.78
CA LEU A 154 7.79 11.85 6.53
C LEU A 154 6.66 11.30 7.41
N PHE A 155 6.24 10.04 7.21
CA PHE A 155 5.20 9.36 8.00
C PHE A 155 5.77 8.64 9.23
N LEU A 156 7.06 8.40 9.23
CA LEU A 156 7.73 7.49 10.17
C LEU A 156 8.32 8.21 11.38
#